data_dba4da0ae5cb79ad50a9c08cde0432f0
#
_entry.id   dba4da0ae5cb79ad50a9c08cde0432f0
#
_cell.length_a   1.000
_cell.length_b   1.000
_cell.length_c   1.000
_cell.angle_alpha   90.00
_cell.angle_beta   90.00
_cell.angle_gamma   90.00
#
_symmetry.space_group_name_H-M   'P 1'
#
loop_
_entity.id
_entity.type
_entity.pdbx_description
1 polymer ?
#
loop_
_entity_poly.entity_id
_entity_poly.type
_entity_poly.pdbx_seq_one_letter_code
_entity_poly.pdbx_strand_id
1 'polypeptide(L)'
;MIRQQIAIIGGGPAGAFAAEQVARSGREVTLFDEKLAWEKPCGGGLTDKAIVRWPFLREAEVERNWITACELIAPSGRTTSFRLNRPIAIFSRLTLNGLLLERARHAGAALVRERIVSIEGQAGNWILKSASGEHRANFILLAAGARNPFRGLAAHVPGADDFMVAMGYYIPGTRQTVQVQFLEGLHGYLWVFPRLDHSSVGICGRMQGQSTAELRRRLEALLPNLGLSTAGARFYAHIIPSRSEASFERSALCGNGWAVAGDAAGFVDPITGEGLYYALRSGELFAQAVRNGKPESYAELVKRDFLPELERAARIADRFYSGEWMGDSVIERMVQLTARSPRFRDLMRDLFAGVQEYSTLRSRLYRSLPKIAAEALVSTLWQAGKSAPGSSPLAIG
;
A
#
# COMPACT_ATOMS: atom_id res chain seq x y z
N MET A 1 -39.30 0.83 -11.68
CA MET A 1 -37.97 0.20 -11.42
C MET A 1 -37.71 0.34 -9.94
N ILE A 2 -37.54 -0.75 -9.24
CA ILE A 2 -37.14 -0.76 -7.81
C ILE A 2 -35.71 -0.17 -7.74
N ARG A 3 -35.55 0.98 -7.06
CA ARG A 3 -34.24 1.55 -6.80
C ARG A 3 -33.46 0.54 -5.96
N GLN A 4 -32.34 0.03 -6.48
CA GLN A 4 -31.44 -0.79 -5.69
C GLN A 4 -30.71 0.11 -4.70
N GLN A 5 -31.06 0.00 -3.42
CA GLN A 5 -30.32 0.65 -2.35
C GLN A 5 -29.05 -0.14 -2.06
N ILE A 6 -27.91 0.54 -2.11
CA ILE A 6 -26.59 -0.04 -1.84
C ILE A 6 -26.08 0.51 -0.52
N ALA A 7 -25.69 -0.38 0.40
CA ALA A 7 -25.00 -0.01 1.62
C ALA A 7 -23.52 -0.30 1.52
N ILE A 8 -22.69 0.69 1.85
CA ILE A 8 -21.22 0.56 1.92
C ILE A 8 -20.81 0.64 3.38
N ILE A 9 -20.05 -0.35 3.86
CA ILE A 9 -19.61 -0.44 5.25
C ILE A 9 -18.11 -0.16 5.32
N GLY A 10 -17.76 1.03 5.84
CA GLY A 10 -16.41 1.54 5.95
C GLY A 10 -16.15 2.74 5.05
N GLY A 11 -15.76 3.88 5.65
CA GLY A 11 -15.47 5.18 5.00
C GLY A 11 -13.99 5.36 4.63
N GLY A 12 -13.22 4.27 4.53
CA GLY A 12 -11.86 4.30 3.99
C GLY A 12 -11.81 4.58 2.48
N PRO A 13 -10.61 4.63 1.85
CA PRO A 13 -10.48 4.98 0.43
C PRO A 13 -11.33 4.11 -0.50
N ALA A 14 -11.44 2.82 -0.25
CA ALA A 14 -12.27 1.92 -1.08
C ALA A 14 -13.76 2.28 -1.00
N GLY A 15 -14.28 2.41 0.22
CA GLY A 15 -15.71 2.68 0.42
C GLY A 15 -16.11 4.08 0.03
N ALA A 16 -15.32 5.10 0.39
CA ALA A 16 -15.59 6.49 0.04
C ALA A 16 -15.58 6.71 -1.48
N PHE A 17 -14.58 6.13 -2.18
CA PHE A 17 -14.50 6.25 -3.64
C PHE A 17 -15.59 5.43 -4.35
N ALA A 18 -15.91 4.23 -3.84
CA ALA A 18 -17.07 3.47 -4.34
C ALA A 18 -18.38 4.27 -4.19
N ALA A 19 -18.61 4.90 -3.03
CA ALA A 19 -19.80 5.70 -2.77
C ALA A 19 -19.92 6.87 -3.76
N GLU A 20 -18.81 7.62 -3.99
CA GLU A 20 -18.79 8.68 -5.00
C GLU A 20 -19.19 8.17 -6.38
N GLN A 21 -18.54 7.09 -6.85
CA GLN A 21 -18.75 6.59 -8.20
C GLN A 21 -20.14 5.96 -8.40
N VAL A 22 -20.67 5.29 -7.37
CA VAL A 22 -22.03 4.74 -7.39
C VAL A 22 -23.06 5.87 -7.43
N ALA A 23 -22.92 6.89 -6.56
CA ALA A 23 -23.82 8.05 -6.55
C ALA A 23 -23.80 8.80 -7.88
N ARG A 24 -22.61 9.01 -8.48
CA ARG A 24 -22.48 9.62 -9.84
C ARG A 24 -23.20 8.83 -10.94
N SER A 25 -23.42 7.53 -10.75
CA SER A 25 -24.20 6.72 -11.69
C SER A 25 -25.71 6.82 -11.48
N GLY A 26 -26.17 7.70 -10.59
CA GLY A 26 -27.58 7.92 -10.28
C GLY A 26 -28.21 6.82 -9.40
N ARG A 27 -27.37 6.00 -8.74
CA ARG A 27 -27.85 4.96 -7.82
C ARG A 27 -27.87 5.48 -6.39
N GLU A 28 -28.89 5.09 -5.64
CA GLU A 28 -28.98 5.39 -4.22
C GLU A 28 -27.93 4.57 -3.45
N VAL A 29 -27.10 5.26 -2.67
CA VAL A 29 -26.02 4.65 -1.88
C VAL A 29 -25.90 5.33 -0.52
N THR A 30 -25.77 4.52 0.52
CA THR A 30 -25.51 4.96 1.88
C THR A 30 -24.19 4.33 2.36
N LEU A 31 -23.29 5.18 2.85
CA LEU A 31 -22.02 4.77 3.45
C LEU A 31 -22.09 4.91 4.96
N PHE A 32 -21.74 3.84 5.68
CA PHE A 32 -21.70 3.77 7.13
C PHE A 32 -20.24 3.66 7.62
N ASP A 33 -19.84 4.57 8.52
CA ASP A 33 -18.52 4.51 9.19
C ASP A 33 -18.59 5.23 10.53
N GLU A 34 -18.03 4.65 11.59
CA GLU A 34 -18.09 5.23 12.94
C GLU A 34 -17.28 6.52 13.09
N LYS A 35 -16.23 6.69 12.30
CA LYS A 35 -15.26 7.80 12.41
C LYS A 35 -15.29 8.75 11.23
N LEU A 36 -15.67 8.24 10.04
CA LEU A 36 -15.52 8.91 8.75
C LEU A 36 -14.04 9.28 8.50
N ALA A 37 -13.70 10.58 8.42
CA ALA A 37 -12.32 11.00 8.26
C ALA A 37 -11.57 10.97 9.59
N TRP A 38 -10.46 10.23 9.62
CA TRP A 38 -9.56 10.15 10.78
C TRP A 38 -8.15 9.75 10.36
N GLU A 39 -7.17 10.01 11.23
CA GLU A 39 -5.78 9.65 10.97
C GLU A 39 -5.55 8.15 11.20
N LYS A 40 -5.85 7.34 10.20
CA LYS A 40 -5.55 5.90 10.22
C LYS A 40 -4.04 5.68 10.09
N PRO A 41 -3.43 4.79 10.90
CA PRO A 41 -2.03 4.41 10.74
C PRO A 41 -1.67 4.00 9.31
N CYS A 42 -0.73 4.72 8.68
CA CYS A 42 -0.30 4.51 7.30
C CYS A 42 0.91 5.40 6.98
N GLY A 43 1.78 4.99 6.06
CA GLY A 43 2.76 5.88 5.44
C GLY A 43 2.12 7.03 4.68
N GLY A 44 1.00 6.76 4.01
CA GLY A 44 0.23 7.76 3.28
C GLY A 44 0.73 7.99 1.84
N GLY A 45 1.67 7.17 1.36
CA GLY A 45 2.23 7.29 0.01
C GLY A 45 1.26 6.84 -1.07
N LEU A 46 1.08 7.68 -2.09
CA LEU A 46 0.41 7.36 -3.35
C LEU A 46 1.40 7.50 -4.50
N THR A 47 1.54 6.43 -5.27
CA THR A 47 2.42 6.35 -6.42
C THR A 47 1.91 7.22 -7.59
N ASP A 48 2.78 7.52 -8.55
CA ASP A 48 2.40 8.24 -9.77
C ASP A 48 1.29 7.52 -10.56
N LYS A 49 1.28 6.19 -10.54
CA LYS A 49 0.20 5.37 -11.13
C LYS A 49 -1.19 5.80 -10.62
N ALA A 50 -1.32 6.06 -9.31
CA ALA A 50 -2.57 6.54 -8.72
C ALA A 50 -2.89 7.97 -9.14
N ILE A 51 -1.90 8.84 -9.16
CA ILE A 51 -2.05 10.26 -9.50
C ILE A 51 -2.47 10.45 -10.99
N VAL A 52 -1.87 9.66 -11.88
CA VAL A 52 -2.22 9.68 -13.30
C VAL A 52 -3.62 9.13 -13.54
N ARG A 53 -3.99 8.05 -12.84
CA ARG A 53 -5.31 7.45 -12.98
C ARG A 53 -6.42 8.35 -12.45
N TRP A 54 -6.18 9.02 -11.35
CA TRP A 54 -7.16 9.89 -10.68
C TRP A 54 -6.59 11.31 -10.52
N PRO A 55 -6.67 12.16 -11.57
CA PRO A 55 -6.09 13.50 -11.58
C PRO A 55 -6.54 14.40 -10.41
N PHE A 56 -7.76 14.18 -9.90
CA PHE A 56 -8.26 14.91 -8.74
C PHE A 56 -7.34 14.81 -7.50
N LEU A 57 -6.54 13.74 -7.38
CA LEU A 57 -5.55 13.60 -6.31
C LEU A 57 -4.43 14.63 -6.40
N ARG A 58 -4.19 15.17 -7.60
CA ARG A 58 -3.24 16.28 -7.84
C ARG A 58 -3.93 17.64 -7.79
N GLU A 59 -5.13 17.72 -8.35
CA GLU A 59 -5.85 18.98 -8.59
C GLU A 59 -6.53 19.52 -7.32
N ALA A 60 -6.93 18.64 -6.40
CA ALA A 60 -7.60 19.08 -5.17
C ALA A 60 -6.68 19.97 -4.32
N GLU A 61 -7.24 21.05 -3.79
CA GLU A 61 -6.57 21.98 -2.89
C GLU A 61 -6.52 21.43 -1.46
N VAL A 62 -5.80 20.32 -1.26
CA VAL A 62 -5.61 19.68 0.03
C VAL A 62 -4.12 19.44 0.30
N GLU A 63 -3.76 19.42 1.57
CA GLU A 63 -2.38 19.25 2.01
C GLU A 63 -1.81 17.89 1.63
N ARG A 64 -0.64 17.90 0.99
CA ARG A 64 0.19 16.74 0.66
C ARG A 64 1.63 17.13 0.43
N ASN A 65 2.53 16.22 0.73
CA ASN A 65 3.95 16.43 0.42
C ASN A 65 4.33 15.68 -0.86
N TRP A 66 5.02 16.37 -1.78
CA TRP A 66 5.51 15.80 -3.04
C TRP A 66 6.99 15.43 -2.89
N ILE A 67 7.29 14.13 -2.90
CA ILE A 67 8.64 13.63 -2.70
C ILE A 67 9.21 13.10 -4.02
N THR A 68 10.39 13.58 -4.36
CA THR A 68 11.15 13.19 -5.58
C THR A 68 12.44 12.45 -5.27
N ALA A 69 12.76 12.22 -3.99
CA ALA A 69 13.96 11.50 -3.57
C ALA A 69 13.58 10.25 -2.77
N CYS A 70 14.28 9.16 -3.05
CA CYS A 70 14.13 7.89 -2.34
C CYS A 70 15.49 7.39 -1.89
N GLU A 71 15.54 6.81 -0.70
CA GLU A 71 16.70 6.12 -0.14
C GLU A 71 16.33 4.71 0.25
N LEU A 72 17.15 3.76 -0.19
CA LEU A 72 17.05 2.35 0.18
C LEU A 72 18.24 1.97 1.04
N ILE A 73 17.96 1.29 2.13
CA ILE A 73 18.96 0.80 3.08
C ILE A 73 18.83 -0.72 3.18
N ALA A 74 19.89 -1.42 2.84
CA ALA A 74 19.96 -2.87 2.92
C ALA A 74 20.21 -3.36 4.37
N PRO A 75 20.01 -4.65 4.68
CA PRO A 75 20.30 -5.21 6.01
C PRO A 75 21.73 -4.98 6.49
N SER A 76 22.72 -4.99 5.60
CA SER A 76 24.12 -4.67 5.91
C SER A 76 24.38 -3.20 6.28
N GLY A 77 23.37 -2.31 6.16
CA GLY A 77 23.53 -0.86 6.28
C GLY A 77 23.97 -0.18 4.98
N ARG A 78 24.19 -0.93 3.88
CA ARG A 78 24.48 -0.34 2.57
C ARG A 78 23.32 0.53 2.13
N THR A 79 23.62 1.77 1.76
CA THR A 79 22.62 2.77 1.37
C THR A 79 22.77 3.16 -0.09
N THR A 80 21.66 3.43 -0.75
CA THR A 80 21.61 4.06 -2.06
C THR A 80 20.48 5.07 -2.12
N SER A 81 20.78 6.26 -2.62
CA SER A 81 19.80 7.32 -2.84
C SER A 81 19.65 7.58 -4.34
N PHE A 82 18.44 7.86 -4.78
CA PHE A 82 18.15 8.20 -6.16
C PHE A 82 16.94 9.13 -6.27
N ARG A 83 16.93 9.94 -7.34
CA ARG A 83 15.76 10.75 -7.68
C ARG A 83 14.74 9.91 -8.42
N LEU A 84 13.48 10.10 -8.06
CA LEU A 84 12.34 9.55 -8.78
C LEU A 84 12.06 10.41 -10.02
N ASN A 85 11.75 9.78 -11.14
CA ASN A 85 11.33 10.50 -12.36
C ASN A 85 9.94 11.13 -12.19
N ARG A 86 9.15 10.59 -11.29
CA ARG A 86 7.77 10.98 -10.97
C ARG A 86 7.60 11.04 -9.46
N PRO A 87 7.03 12.12 -8.91
CA PRO A 87 6.92 12.28 -7.47
C PRO A 87 5.93 11.28 -6.85
N ILE A 88 6.18 10.91 -5.62
CA ILE A 88 5.22 10.24 -4.74
C ILE A 88 4.49 11.33 -3.96
N ALA A 89 3.17 11.24 -3.89
CA ALA A 89 2.36 12.11 -3.04
C ALA A 89 2.18 11.46 -1.66
N ILE A 90 2.60 12.15 -0.60
CA ILE A 90 2.42 11.68 0.78
C ILE A 90 1.29 12.47 1.43
N PHE A 91 0.20 11.78 1.71
CA PHE A 91 -0.99 12.35 2.37
C PHE A 91 -1.07 11.96 3.84
N SER A 92 -1.60 12.85 4.66
CA SER A 92 -2.29 12.44 5.88
C SER A 92 -3.53 11.61 5.51
N ARG A 93 -3.81 10.57 6.29
CA ARG A 93 -5.03 9.78 6.06
C ARG A 93 -6.29 10.57 6.43
N LEU A 94 -6.20 11.47 7.38
CA LEU A 94 -7.28 12.40 7.68
C LEU A 94 -7.62 13.25 6.47
N THR A 95 -6.62 13.85 5.83
CA THR A 95 -6.78 14.67 4.63
C THR A 95 -7.30 13.87 3.43
N LEU A 96 -6.65 12.73 3.11
CA LEU A 96 -7.07 11.90 1.98
C LEU A 96 -8.49 11.35 2.14
N ASN A 97 -8.81 10.81 3.32
CA ASN A 97 -10.15 10.29 3.58
C ASN A 97 -11.20 11.40 3.60
N GLY A 98 -10.86 12.57 4.16
CA GLY A 98 -11.73 13.76 4.13
C GLY A 98 -12.08 14.18 2.71
N LEU A 99 -11.08 14.28 1.84
CA LEU A 99 -11.27 14.59 0.41
C LEU A 99 -12.21 13.58 -0.27
N LEU A 100 -11.99 12.28 -0.07
CA LEU A 100 -12.78 11.24 -0.72
C LEU A 100 -14.23 11.21 -0.21
N LEU A 101 -14.45 11.39 1.09
CA LEU A 101 -15.79 11.44 1.67
C LEU A 101 -16.55 12.69 1.23
N GLU A 102 -15.89 13.84 1.16
CA GLU A 102 -16.50 15.08 0.68
C GLU A 102 -16.92 14.96 -0.80
N ARG A 103 -16.10 14.34 -1.63
CA ARG A 103 -16.44 14.02 -3.01
C ARG A 103 -17.64 13.08 -3.11
N ALA A 104 -17.72 12.06 -2.24
CA ALA A 104 -18.87 11.14 -2.17
C ALA A 104 -20.15 11.90 -1.79
N ARG A 105 -20.07 12.78 -0.78
CA ARG A 105 -21.19 13.62 -0.34
C ARG A 105 -21.68 14.55 -1.45
N HIS A 106 -20.78 15.23 -2.15
CA HIS A 106 -21.12 16.10 -3.29
C HIS A 106 -21.71 15.34 -4.48
N ALA A 107 -21.34 14.06 -4.65
CA ALA A 107 -21.94 13.19 -5.66
C ALA A 107 -23.36 12.72 -5.30
N GLY A 108 -23.82 12.95 -4.06
CA GLY A 108 -25.14 12.58 -3.58
C GLY A 108 -25.18 11.29 -2.75
N ALA A 109 -24.04 10.73 -2.33
CA ALA A 109 -24.01 9.62 -1.39
C ALA A 109 -24.44 10.08 0.01
N ALA A 110 -25.29 9.31 0.69
CA ALA A 110 -25.60 9.53 2.09
C ALA A 110 -24.44 9.00 2.96
N LEU A 111 -23.89 9.85 3.84
CA LEU A 111 -22.84 9.49 4.78
C LEU A 111 -23.44 9.41 6.19
N VAL A 112 -23.41 8.23 6.78
CA VAL A 112 -23.97 7.96 8.10
C VAL A 112 -22.83 7.63 9.08
N ARG A 113 -22.67 8.45 10.12
CA ARG A 113 -21.64 8.27 11.14
C ARG A 113 -22.10 7.27 12.19
N GLU A 114 -22.13 5.99 11.78
CA GLU A 114 -22.55 4.88 12.62
C GLU A 114 -21.65 3.66 12.39
N ARG A 115 -21.50 2.88 13.45
CA ARG A 115 -20.85 1.57 13.38
C ARG A 115 -21.89 0.48 13.15
N ILE A 116 -21.82 -0.21 12.04
CA ILE A 116 -22.59 -1.45 11.83
C ILE A 116 -21.96 -2.56 12.67
N VAL A 117 -22.77 -3.19 13.52
CA VAL A 117 -22.33 -4.23 14.44
C VAL A 117 -22.78 -5.62 14.04
N SER A 118 -23.88 -5.76 13.29
CA SER A 118 -24.29 -7.02 12.68
C SER A 118 -24.92 -6.81 11.31
N ILE A 119 -24.87 -7.86 10.50
CA ILE A 119 -25.49 -7.95 9.18
C ILE A 119 -26.26 -9.25 9.15
N GLU A 120 -27.56 -9.18 8.87
CA GLU A 120 -28.48 -10.31 8.84
C GLU A 120 -29.27 -10.29 7.53
N GLY A 121 -29.90 -11.41 7.19
CA GLY A 121 -30.75 -11.50 5.99
C GLY A 121 -30.05 -12.15 4.80
N GLN A 122 -30.47 -11.77 3.62
CA GLN A 122 -30.02 -12.35 2.35
C GLN A 122 -30.05 -11.29 1.23
N ALA A 123 -29.57 -11.66 0.06
CA ALA A 123 -29.60 -10.83 -1.13
C ALA A 123 -30.97 -10.18 -1.38
N GLY A 124 -30.98 -8.89 -1.65
CA GLY A 124 -32.18 -8.07 -1.84
C GLY A 124 -32.89 -7.66 -0.54
N ASN A 125 -32.49 -8.19 0.61
CA ASN A 125 -33.10 -7.85 1.92
C ASN A 125 -32.09 -7.99 3.07
N TRP A 126 -30.98 -7.26 2.98
CA TRP A 126 -30.01 -7.17 4.08
C TRP A 126 -30.50 -6.22 5.16
N ILE A 127 -30.32 -6.61 6.41
CA ILE A 127 -30.58 -5.81 7.61
C ILE A 127 -29.24 -5.54 8.28
N LEU A 128 -28.89 -4.25 8.36
CA LEU A 128 -27.67 -3.77 9.02
C LEU A 128 -28.05 -3.17 10.36
N LYS A 129 -27.51 -3.66 11.44
CA LYS A 129 -27.80 -3.15 12.80
C LYS A 129 -26.68 -2.26 13.28
N SER A 130 -27.05 -1.14 13.86
CA SER A 130 -26.19 -0.18 14.55
C SER A 130 -26.73 0.09 15.95
N ALA A 131 -26.05 0.92 16.72
CA ALA A 131 -26.55 1.35 18.05
C ALA A 131 -27.81 2.23 17.97
N SER A 132 -28.03 2.92 16.82
CA SER A 132 -29.17 3.81 16.60
C SER A 132 -30.39 3.12 15.95
N GLY A 133 -30.24 1.87 15.47
CA GLY A 133 -31.34 1.15 14.87
C GLY A 133 -30.93 0.22 13.72
N GLU A 134 -31.91 -0.05 12.87
CA GLU A 134 -31.76 -0.97 11.73
C GLU A 134 -31.84 -0.19 10.42
N HIS A 135 -30.98 -0.58 9.47
CA HIS A 135 -30.99 -0.10 8.08
C HIS A 135 -31.21 -1.29 7.13
N ARG A 136 -31.78 -1.04 5.97
CA ARG A 136 -32.03 -2.06 4.96
C ARG A 136 -31.27 -1.75 3.67
N ALA A 137 -30.76 -2.81 3.04
CA ALA A 137 -30.09 -2.69 1.74
C ALA A 137 -30.37 -3.90 0.86
N ASN A 138 -30.38 -3.69 -0.44
CA ASN A 138 -30.48 -4.77 -1.41
C ASN A 138 -29.12 -5.41 -1.71
N PHE A 139 -28.07 -4.59 -1.65
CA PHE A 139 -26.68 -5.02 -1.85
C PHE A 139 -25.75 -4.34 -0.84
N ILE A 140 -24.72 -5.07 -0.38
CA ILE A 140 -23.74 -4.54 0.56
C ILE A 140 -22.32 -4.60 -0.01
N LEU A 141 -21.54 -3.53 0.17
CA LEU A 141 -20.10 -3.51 -0.06
C LEU A 141 -19.37 -3.44 1.27
N LEU A 142 -18.58 -4.47 1.58
CA LEU A 142 -17.73 -4.51 2.77
C LEU A 142 -16.38 -3.85 2.46
N ALA A 143 -16.17 -2.64 2.96
CA ALA A 143 -14.95 -1.85 2.84
C ALA A 143 -14.36 -1.49 4.23
N ALA A 144 -14.63 -2.34 5.24
CA ALA A 144 -14.32 -2.10 6.65
C ALA A 144 -12.83 -2.24 7.01
N GLY A 145 -11.94 -2.38 6.01
CA GLY A 145 -10.50 -2.47 6.19
C GLY A 145 -10.02 -3.84 6.69
N ALA A 146 -8.75 -3.94 7.06
CA ALA A 146 -8.09 -5.19 7.42
C ALA A 146 -8.74 -5.94 8.61
N ARG A 147 -9.38 -5.21 9.51
CA ARG A 147 -10.10 -5.78 10.67
C ARG A 147 -11.60 -6.03 10.40
N ASN A 148 -11.97 -6.24 9.14
CA ASN A 148 -13.37 -6.48 8.77
C ASN A 148 -14.06 -7.50 9.72
N PRO A 149 -15.09 -7.09 10.49
CA PRO A 149 -15.77 -8.00 11.43
C PRO A 149 -16.72 -8.97 10.72
N PHE A 150 -17.06 -8.71 9.44
CA PHE A 150 -18.03 -9.46 8.65
C PHE A 150 -17.36 -10.49 7.72
N ARG A 151 -16.18 -10.98 8.08
CA ARG A 151 -15.42 -11.95 7.28
C ARG A 151 -16.18 -13.25 7.02
N GLY A 152 -17.09 -13.63 7.93
CA GLY A 152 -17.92 -14.82 7.79
C GLY A 152 -18.89 -14.84 6.61
N LEU A 153 -19.11 -13.68 5.94
CA LEU A 153 -19.84 -13.62 4.68
C LEU A 153 -18.99 -14.09 3.49
N ALA A 154 -17.66 -13.98 3.59
CA ALA A 154 -16.75 -14.48 2.57
C ALA A 154 -16.45 -15.97 2.79
N ALA A 155 -16.21 -16.74 1.73
CA ALA A 155 -15.96 -18.17 1.79
C ALA A 155 -14.66 -18.53 2.53
N HIS A 156 -13.71 -17.61 2.62
CA HIS A 156 -12.43 -17.76 3.32
C HIS A 156 -12.22 -16.65 4.35
N VAL A 157 -11.93 -17.06 5.58
CA VAL A 157 -11.51 -16.13 6.64
C VAL A 157 -9.98 -16.09 6.64
N PRO A 158 -9.34 -14.93 6.37
CA PRO A 158 -7.89 -14.80 6.41
C PRO A 158 -7.33 -15.21 7.77
N GLY A 159 -6.28 -16.02 7.76
CA GLY A 159 -5.53 -16.45 8.95
C GLY A 159 -4.53 -15.38 9.43
N ALA A 160 -3.84 -15.67 10.53
CA ALA A 160 -2.80 -14.79 11.06
C ALA A 160 -1.66 -14.54 10.04
N ASP A 161 -1.32 -15.56 9.26
CA ASP A 161 -0.26 -15.50 8.23
C ASP A 161 -0.63 -14.64 7.02
N ASP A 162 -1.89 -14.27 6.87
CA ASP A 162 -2.35 -13.36 5.83
C ASP A 162 -2.16 -11.87 6.21
N PHE A 163 -1.48 -11.59 7.33
CA PHE A 163 -1.26 -10.23 7.81
C PHE A 163 0.19 -9.97 8.22
N MET A 164 0.60 -8.73 8.05
CA MET A 164 1.73 -8.12 8.74
C MET A 164 1.23 -7.27 9.89
N VAL A 165 1.99 -7.20 10.97
CA VAL A 165 1.85 -6.14 11.97
C VAL A 165 2.64 -4.93 11.50
N ALA A 166 2.04 -3.76 11.60
CA ALA A 166 2.67 -2.47 11.34
C ALA A 166 2.55 -1.60 12.58
N MET A 167 3.64 -0.97 12.98
CA MET A 167 3.65 -0.02 14.07
C MET A 167 4.65 1.09 13.82
N GLY A 168 4.47 2.22 14.48
CA GLY A 168 5.36 3.36 14.26
C GLY A 168 4.98 4.57 15.09
N TYR A 169 5.58 5.68 14.69
CA TYR A 169 5.43 6.96 15.32
C TYR A 169 5.15 8.04 14.28
N TYR A 170 4.28 8.97 14.61
CA TYR A 170 4.24 10.27 13.95
C TYR A 170 5.26 11.16 14.68
N ILE A 171 6.40 11.39 14.05
CA ILE A 171 7.54 12.12 14.61
C ILE A 171 7.50 13.56 14.10
N PRO A 172 7.51 14.59 14.93
CA PRO A 172 7.57 15.99 14.51
C PRO A 172 8.79 16.27 13.60
N GLY A 173 8.63 17.21 12.68
CA GLY A 173 9.63 17.58 11.70
C GLY A 173 9.48 16.83 10.39
N THR A 174 9.88 17.49 9.29
CA THR A 174 9.74 16.97 7.94
C THR A 174 11.08 16.68 7.30
N ARG A 175 11.06 15.85 6.24
CA ARG A 175 12.19 15.48 5.40
C ARG A 175 11.78 15.57 3.93
N GLN A 176 12.77 15.55 3.04
CA GLN A 176 12.53 15.62 1.59
C GLN A 176 12.76 14.28 0.88
N THR A 177 12.97 13.21 1.64
CA THR A 177 13.33 11.88 1.12
C THR A 177 12.47 10.83 1.78
N VAL A 178 11.85 9.98 0.98
CA VAL A 178 11.27 8.70 1.45
C VAL A 178 12.41 7.74 1.70
N GLN A 179 12.43 7.09 2.88
CA GLN A 179 13.40 6.06 3.21
C GLN A 179 12.71 4.72 3.42
N VAL A 180 13.32 3.66 2.89
CA VAL A 180 12.91 2.28 3.11
C VAL A 180 14.14 1.49 3.54
N GLN A 181 14.10 0.93 4.75
CA GLN A 181 15.17 0.13 5.31
C GLN A 181 14.71 -1.31 5.50
N PHE A 182 15.45 -2.24 4.90
CA PHE A 182 15.25 -3.66 5.09
C PHE A 182 16.11 -4.16 6.24
N LEU A 183 15.63 -5.19 6.94
CA LEU A 183 16.29 -5.69 8.14
C LEU A 183 16.49 -7.20 8.04
N GLU A 184 17.63 -7.67 8.52
CA GLU A 184 17.92 -9.09 8.57
C GLU A 184 16.85 -9.87 9.35
N GLY A 185 16.42 -11.01 8.80
CA GLY A 185 15.44 -11.88 9.42
C GLY A 185 14.04 -11.26 9.56
N LEU A 186 13.73 -10.16 8.86
CA LEU A 186 12.41 -9.54 8.84
C LEU A 186 11.77 -9.68 7.47
N HIS A 187 10.67 -10.39 7.39
CA HIS A 187 9.79 -10.35 6.22
C HIS A 187 8.94 -9.09 6.26
N GLY A 188 9.55 -7.97 5.87
CA GLY A 188 9.02 -6.63 6.00
C GLY A 188 10.11 -5.57 5.92
N TYR A 189 9.80 -4.35 6.34
CA TYR A 189 10.73 -3.21 6.26
C TYR A 189 10.37 -2.10 7.25
N LEU A 190 11.32 -1.20 7.49
CA LEU A 190 11.12 0.09 8.14
C LEU A 190 10.93 1.17 7.07
N TRP A 191 10.04 2.12 7.31
CA TRP A 191 9.80 3.26 6.43
C TRP A 191 9.91 4.60 7.16
N VAL A 192 10.29 5.64 6.41
CA VAL A 192 10.16 7.05 6.79
C VAL A 192 9.44 7.77 5.65
N PHE A 193 8.20 8.17 5.88
CA PHE A 193 7.38 8.89 4.90
C PHE A 193 7.08 10.30 5.40
N PRO A 194 7.76 11.32 4.85
CA PRO A 194 7.64 12.69 5.30
C PRO A 194 6.33 13.31 4.83
N ARG A 195 5.57 13.84 5.77
CA ARG A 195 4.43 14.73 5.55
C ARG A 195 4.88 16.19 5.65
N LEU A 196 3.98 17.15 5.63
CA LEU A 196 4.34 18.56 5.65
C LEU A 196 4.92 19.02 7.00
N ASP A 197 4.40 18.50 8.10
CA ASP A 197 4.72 18.92 9.48
C ASP A 197 5.40 17.83 10.31
N HIS A 198 5.24 16.57 9.92
CA HIS A 198 5.80 15.42 10.62
C HIS A 198 6.16 14.30 9.65
N SER A 199 6.88 13.30 10.14
CA SER A 199 7.15 12.07 9.40
C SER A 199 6.38 10.88 9.99
N SER A 200 5.73 10.08 9.13
CA SER A 200 5.25 8.76 9.52
C SER A 200 6.41 7.79 9.44
N VAL A 201 6.90 7.36 10.60
CA VAL A 201 8.04 6.44 10.73
C VAL A 201 7.54 5.15 11.33
N GLY A 202 7.78 4.03 10.68
CA GLY A 202 7.27 2.77 11.18
C GLY A 202 8.01 1.55 10.66
N ILE A 203 7.64 0.41 11.19
CA ILE A 203 8.14 -0.90 10.81
C ILE A 203 6.95 -1.83 10.58
N CYS A 204 7.02 -2.66 9.56
CA CYS A 204 6.07 -3.75 9.36
C CYS A 204 6.79 -5.07 9.17
N GLY A 205 6.10 -6.14 9.48
CA GLY A 205 6.61 -7.49 9.23
C GLY A 205 5.60 -8.58 9.57
N ARG A 206 5.79 -9.75 8.95
CA ARG A 206 5.10 -10.96 9.35
C ARG A 206 5.57 -11.38 10.73
N MET A 207 4.64 -11.88 11.55
CA MET A 207 4.92 -12.21 12.96
C MET A 207 5.46 -13.63 13.15
N GLN A 208 5.98 -14.27 12.12
CA GLN A 208 6.53 -15.62 12.17
C GLN A 208 7.65 -15.70 13.22
N GLY A 209 7.32 -16.19 14.42
CA GLY A 209 8.26 -16.37 15.52
C GLY A 209 8.71 -15.09 16.24
N GLN A 210 8.19 -13.92 15.90
CA GLN A 210 8.52 -12.63 16.52
C GLN A 210 7.33 -12.07 17.28
N SER A 211 7.59 -11.39 18.41
CA SER A 211 6.56 -10.67 19.15
C SER A 211 6.42 -9.22 18.67
N THR A 212 5.26 -8.60 18.94
CA THR A 212 5.05 -7.17 18.70
C THR A 212 6.01 -6.29 19.51
N ALA A 213 6.42 -6.75 20.71
CA ALA A 213 7.41 -6.10 21.54
C ALA A 213 8.79 -6.10 20.88
N GLU A 214 9.18 -7.23 20.28
CA GLU A 214 10.43 -7.34 19.52
C GLU A 214 10.44 -6.41 18.32
N LEU A 215 9.36 -6.37 17.53
CA LEU A 215 9.24 -5.49 16.38
C LEU A 215 9.35 -4.01 16.80
N ARG A 216 8.73 -3.63 17.92
CA ARG A 216 8.84 -2.29 18.48
C ARG A 216 10.26 -1.96 18.93
N ARG A 217 10.93 -2.87 19.62
CA ARG A 217 12.32 -2.70 20.07
C ARG A 217 13.26 -2.50 18.87
N ARG A 218 13.10 -3.28 17.81
CA ARG A 218 13.87 -3.12 16.55
C ARG A 218 13.65 -1.74 15.92
N LEU A 219 12.40 -1.26 15.85
CA LEU A 219 12.11 0.09 15.38
C LEU A 219 12.81 1.15 16.22
N GLU A 220 12.63 1.12 17.55
CA GLU A 220 13.17 2.13 18.46
C GLU A 220 14.69 2.17 18.46
N ALA A 221 15.36 1.01 18.32
CA ALA A 221 16.81 0.91 18.23
C ALA A 221 17.38 1.54 16.94
N LEU A 222 16.61 1.63 15.87
CA LEU A 222 17.04 2.19 14.60
C LEU A 222 16.81 3.69 14.46
N LEU A 223 15.89 4.27 15.23
CA LEU A 223 15.57 5.69 15.13
C LEU A 223 16.76 6.63 15.29
N PRO A 224 17.67 6.43 16.27
CA PRO A 224 18.87 7.28 16.41
C PRO A 224 19.77 7.25 15.17
N ASN A 225 19.94 6.08 14.52
CA ASN A 225 20.75 5.94 13.31
C ASN A 225 20.16 6.72 12.12
N LEU A 226 18.84 6.95 12.15
CA LEU A 226 18.13 7.77 11.17
C LEU A 226 18.07 9.25 11.57
N GLY A 227 18.70 9.63 12.70
CA GLY A 227 18.60 10.97 13.26
C GLY A 227 17.17 11.33 13.70
N LEU A 228 16.45 10.37 14.25
CA LEU A 228 15.06 10.50 14.69
C LEU A 228 14.96 10.24 16.20
N SER A 229 13.98 10.90 16.85
CA SER A 229 13.67 10.72 18.26
C SER A 229 12.17 10.54 18.45
N THR A 230 11.79 9.79 19.47
CA THR A 230 10.39 9.64 19.88
C THR A 230 9.89 10.78 20.78
N ALA A 231 10.73 11.77 21.09
CA ALA A 231 10.32 12.94 21.86
C ALA A 231 9.20 13.69 21.13
N GLY A 232 8.04 13.87 21.81
CA GLY A 232 6.86 14.48 21.21
C GLY A 232 6.14 13.65 20.14
N ALA A 233 6.55 12.43 19.91
CA ALA A 233 5.96 11.55 18.91
C ALA A 233 4.71 10.84 19.42
N ARG A 234 3.77 10.56 18.50
CA ARG A 234 2.56 9.78 18.78
C ARG A 234 2.69 8.37 18.22
N PHE A 235 2.64 7.37 19.08
CA PHE A 235 2.67 5.96 18.70
C PHE A 235 1.38 5.53 17.98
N TYR A 236 1.52 4.61 17.02
CA TYR A 236 0.41 3.94 16.36
C TYR A 236 0.75 2.48 16.05
N ALA A 237 -0.30 1.64 15.93
CA ALA A 237 -0.17 0.27 15.45
C ALA A 237 -1.39 -0.14 14.64
N HIS A 238 -1.18 -0.97 13.63
CA HIS A 238 -2.23 -1.51 12.77
C HIS A 238 -1.80 -2.85 12.17
N ILE A 239 -2.74 -3.56 11.53
CA ILE A 239 -2.45 -4.74 10.71
C ILE A 239 -2.57 -4.38 9.23
N ILE A 240 -1.71 -4.97 8.40
CA ILE A 240 -1.70 -4.81 6.95
C ILE A 240 -1.96 -6.19 6.34
N PRO A 241 -2.91 -6.36 5.41
CA PRO A 241 -3.05 -7.60 4.66
C PRO A 241 -1.75 -7.92 3.92
N SER A 242 -1.32 -9.18 3.99
CA SER A 242 -0.14 -9.71 3.28
C SER A 242 -0.43 -11.15 2.89
N ARG A 243 -1.34 -11.30 1.94
CA ARG A 243 -1.90 -12.59 1.56
C ARG A 243 -0.94 -13.42 0.72
N SER A 244 -0.97 -14.72 0.91
CA SER A 244 -0.35 -15.69 0.00
C SER A 244 -1.19 -15.88 -1.27
N GLU A 245 -0.59 -16.43 -2.32
CA GLU A 245 -1.30 -16.80 -3.55
C GLU A 245 -2.50 -17.71 -3.23
N ALA A 246 -2.26 -18.79 -2.48
CA ALA A 246 -3.30 -19.71 -2.06
C ALA A 246 -4.43 -19.07 -1.22
N SER A 247 -4.12 -17.99 -0.49
CA SER A 247 -5.12 -17.23 0.26
C SER A 247 -6.01 -16.42 -0.70
N PHE A 248 -5.46 -15.83 -1.77
CA PHE A 248 -6.26 -15.16 -2.80
C PHE A 248 -7.18 -16.14 -3.53
N GLU A 249 -6.69 -17.29 -3.95
CA GLU A 249 -7.46 -18.33 -4.66
C GLU A 249 -8.69 -18.82 -3.87
N ARG A 250 -8.54 -18.96 -2.56
CA ARG A 250 -9.63 -19.43 -1.68
C ARG A 250 -10.68 -18.37 -1.35
N SER A 251 -10.47 -17.10 -1.74
CA SER A 251 -11.33 -16.00 -1.32
C SER A 251 -12.41 -15.68 -2.33
N ALA A 252 -13.64 -15.60 -1.84
CA ALA A 252 -14.73 -15.01 -2.58
C ALA A 252 -14.67 -13.47 -2.45
N LEU A 253 -14.64 -12.76 -3.59
CA LEU A 253 -14.65 -11.30 -3.65
C LEU A 253 -16.05 -10.72 -3.69
N CYS A 254 -17.01 -11.50 -4.13
CA CYS A 254 -18.44 -11.20 -4.07
C CYS A 254 -19.27 -12.48 -4.05
N GLY A 255 -20.50 -12.32 -3.66
CA GLY A 255 -21.54 -13.37 -3.68
C GLY A 255 -22.90 -12.74 -3.94
N ASN A 256 -23.95 -13.52 -3.66
CA ASN A 256 -25.30 -13.05 -3.88
C ASN A 256 -25.64 -11.88 -2.94
N GLY A 257 -25.69 -10.66 -3.50
CA GLY A 257 -26.04 -9.43 -2.78
C GLY A 257 -24.94 -8.82 -1.93
N TRP A 258 -23.67 -9.25 -2.05
CA TRP A 258 -22.56 -8.66 -1.32
C TRP A 258 -21.25 -8.67 -2.11
N ALA A 259 -20.34 -7.77 -1.77
CA ALA A 259 -18.96 -7.73 -2.27
C ALA A 259 -18.00 -7.22 -1.18
N VAL A 260 -16.69 -7.46 -1.35
CA VAL A 260 -15.62 -6.95 -0.47
C VAL A 260 -14.60 -6.13 -1.27
N ALA A 261 -14.09 -5.02 -0.68
CA ALA A 261 -13.16 -4.13 -1.37
C ALA A 261 -12.02 -3.64 -0.45
N GLY A 262 -10.93 -3.19 -1.05
CA GLY A 262 -9.76 -2.66 -0.35
C GLY A 262 -9.12 -3.67 0.60
N ASP A 263 -8.64 -3.20 1.76
CA ASP A 263 -7.98 -4.05 2.77
C ASP A 263 -8.92 -5.15 3.29
N ALA A 264 -10.24 -4.96 3.24
CA ALA A 264 -11.21 -5.99 3.65
C ALA A 264 -11.18 -7.21 2.72
N ALA A 265 -10.82 -7.00 1.44
CA ALA A 265 -10.56 -8.05 0.46
C ALA A 265 -9.08 -8.50 0.45
N GLY A 266 -8.22 -7.87 1.24
CA GLY A 266 -6.79 -8.14 1.26
C GLY A 266 -6.02 -7.55 0.08
N PHE A 267 -6.55 -6.53 -0.59
CA PHE A 267 -5.92 -5.91 -1.76
C PHE A 267 -4.78 -4.98 -1.35
N VAL A 268 -3.69 -5.57 -0.93
CA VAL A 268 -2.42 -4.93 -0.60
C VAL A 268 -1.30 -5.73 -1.24
N ASP A 269 -0.36 -5.05 -1.86
CA ASP A 269 0.85 -5.65 -2.40
C ASP A 269 1.72 -6.18 -1.24
N PRO A 270 1.99 -7.49 -1.14
CA PRO A 270 2.71 -8.07 -0.01
C PRO A 270 4.21 -7.76 0.00
N ILE A 271 4.76 -7.16 -1.07
CA ILE A 271 6.17 -6.72 -1.14
C ILE A 271 6.29 -5.26 -0.71
N THR A 272 5.49 -4.38 -1.30
CA THR A 272 5.61 -2.94 -1.09
C THR A 272 4.72 -2.41 0.03
N GLY A 273 3.70 -3.17 0.45
CA GLY A 273 2.66 -2.70 1.36
C GLY A 273 1.71 -1.67 0.72
N GLU A 274 1.75 -1.47 -0.61
CA GLU A 274 0.84 -0.56 -1.30
C GLU A 274 -0.59 -1.10 -1.27
N GLY A 275 -1.47 -0.39 -0.58
CA GLY A 275 -2.90 -0.71 -0.52
C GLY A 275 -3.80 0.40 -1.04
N LEU A 276 -3.33 1.67 -1.04
CA LEU A 276 -4.17 2.82 -1.38
C LEU A 276 -4.63 2.81 -2.84
N TYR A 277 -3.73 2.47 -3.78
CA TYR A 277 -4.10 2.30 -5.19
C TYR A 277 -5.19 1.24 -5.37
N TYR A 278 -4.98 0.06 -4.79
CA TYR A 278 -5.91 -1.06 -4.91
C TYR A 278 -7.24 -0.81 -4.19
N ALA A 279 -7.21 -0.05 -3.08
CA ALA A 279 -8.42 0.37 -2.39
C ALA A 279 -9.29 1.26 -3.28
N LEU A 280 -8.71 2.31 -3.88
CA LEU A 280 -9.42 3.18 -4.83
C LEU A 280 -9.88 2.38 -6.05
N ARG A 281 -9.00 1.56 -6.62
CA ARG A 281 -9.30 0.79 -7.83
C ARG A 281 -10.43 -0.22 -7.63
N SER A 282 -10.44 -0.92 -6.50
CA SER A 282 -11.53 -1.85 -6.17
C SER A 282 -12.87 -1.13 -5.99
N GLY A 283 -12.87 0.05 -5.37
CA GLY A 283 -14.07 0.89 -5.27
C GLY A 283 -14.61 1.33 -6.63
N GLU A 284 -13.70 1.73 -7.54
CA GLU A 284 -14.05 2.11 -8.91
C GLU A 284 -14.64 0.93 -9.71
N LEU A 285 -14.03 -0.24 -9.61
CA LEU A 285 -14.52 -1.46 -10.29
C LEU A 285 -15.87 -1.92 -9.75
N PHE A 286 -16.09 -1.81 -8.44
CA PHE A 286 -17.40 -2.09 -7.86
C PHE A 286 -18.46 -1.15 -8.43
N ALA A 287 -18.19 0.14 -8.45
CA ALA A 287 -19.13 1.10 -9.03
C ALA A 287 -19.36 0.86 -10.54
N GLN A 288 -18.35 0.40 -11.28
CA GLN A 288 -18.51 -0.01 -12.67
C GLN A 288 -19.48 -1.20 -12.80
N ALA A 289 -19.35 -2.23 -11.95
CA ALA A 289 -20.25 -3.38 -11.93
C ALA A 289 -21.70 -2.95 -11.63
N VAL A 290 -21.89 -2.06 -10.65
CA VAL A 290 -23.20 -1.48 -10.29
C VAL A 290 -23.80 -0.70 -11.45
N ARG A 291 -23.02 0.16 -12.11
CA ARG A 291 -23.45 0.95 -13.27
C ARG A 291 -23.91 0.05 -14.42
N ASN A 292 -23.26 -1.08 -14.62
CA ASN A 292 -23.62 -2.07 -15.63
C ASN A 292 -24.84 -2.92 -15.23
N GLY A 293 -25.43 -2.70 -14.06
CA GLY A 293 -26.59 -3.43 -13.56
C GLY A 293 -26.29 -4.86 -13.09
N LYS A 294 -25.01 -5.20 -12.92
CA LYS A 294 -24.54 -6.55 -12.53
C LYS A 294 -23.48 -6.43 -11.43
N PRO A 295 -23.82 -6.02 -10.19
CA PRO A 295 -22.84 -5.84 -9.12
C PRO A 295 -22.05 -7.12 -8.81
N GLU A 296 -22.62 -8.30 -9.04
CA GLU A 296 -21.95 -9.59 -8.89
C GLU A 296 -20.79 -9.81 -9.87
N SER A 297 -20.77 -9.09 -11.01
CA SER A 297 -19.66 -9.14 -11.97
C SER A 297 -18.38 -8.46 -11.45
N TYR A 298 -18.43 -7.84 -10.29
CA TYR A 298 -17.26 -7.16 -9.67
C TYR A 298 -16.04 -8.05 -9.54
N ALA A 299 -16.22 -9.31 -9.09
CA ALA A 299 -15.11 -10.25 -8.96
C ALA A 299 -14.40 -10.51 -10.29
N GLU A 300 -15.13 -10.59 -11.40
CA GLU A 300 -14.53 -10.77 -12.72
C GLU A 300 -13.75 -9.53 -13.17
N LEU A 301 -14.27 -8.33 -12.87
CA LEU A 301 -13.56 -7.09 -13.17
C LEU A 301 -12.23 -7.02 -12.41
N VAL A 302 -12.21 -7.36 -11.13
CA VAL A 302 -10.99 -7.40 -10.30
C VAL A 302 -10.00 -8.44 -10.83
N LYS A 303 -10.47 -9.66 -11.18
CA LYS A 303 -9.65 -10.74 -11.75
C LYS A 303 -9.02 -10.37 -13.09
N ARG A 304 -9.66 -9.53 -13.89
CA ARG A 304 -9.14 -9.06 -15.18
C ARG A 304 -8.21 -7.85 -15.06
N ASP A 305 -8.36 -7.06 -13.99
CA ASP A 305 -7.64 -5.80 -13.82
C ASP A 305 -6.32 -5.99 -13.04
N PHE A 306 -6.38 -6.12 -11.74
CA PHE A 306 -5.19 -6.04 -10.90
C PHE A 306 -4.90 -7.29 -10.04
N LEU A 307 -5.87 -8.19 -9.85
CA LEU A 307 -5.66 -9.37 -8.99
C LEU A 307 -4.47 -10.23 -9.43
N PRO A 308 -4.24 -10.46 -10.75
CA PRO A 308 -3.08 -11.23 -11.20
C PRO A 308 -1.73 -10.61 -10.80
N GLU A 309 -1.66 -9.29 -10.64
CA GLU A 309 -0.43 -8.63 -10.17
C GLU A 309 -0.22 -8.86 -8.68
N LEU A 310 -1.27 -8.81 -7.85
CA LEU A 310 -1.19 -9.14 -6.43
C LEU A 310 -0.81 -10.61 -6.19
N GLU A 311 -1.38 -11.54 -6.96
CA GLU A 311 -1.05 -12.96 -6.90
C GLU A 311 0.43 -13.21 -7.28
N ARG A 312 0.94 -12.51 -8.30
CA ARG A 312 2.37 -12.58 -8.66
C ARG A 312 3.27 -12.00 -7.58
N ALA A 313 2.89 -10.85 -7.01
CA ALA A 313 3.61 -10.27 -5.89
C ALA A 313 3.65 -11.25 -4.70
N ALA A 314 2.52 -11.89 -4.38
CA ALA A 314 2.43 -12.88 -3.32
C ALA A 314 3.34 -14.09 -3.55
N ARG A 315 3.41 -14.59 -4.79
CA ARG A 315 4.27 -15.72 -5.20
C ARG A 315 5.75 -15.43 -5.04
N ILE A 316 6.18 -14.20 -5.26
CA ILE A 316 7.61 -13.83 -5.20
C ILE A 316 8.02 -13.17 -3.88
N ALA A 317 7.06 -12.82 -2.99
CA ALA A 317 7.34 -12.08 -1.75
C ALA A 317 8.33 -12.82 -0.84
N ASP A 318 8.15 -14.12 -0.63
CA ASP A 318 9.06 -14.91 0.23
C ASP A 318 10.49 -14.93 -0.34
N ARG A 319 10.62 -15.09 -1.67
CA ARG A 319 11.91 -15.04 -2.34
C ARG A 319 12.53 -13.64 -2.28
N PHE A 320 11.73 -12.60 -2.34
CA PHE A 320 12.21 -11.23 -2.22
C PHE A 320 12.80 -10.96 -0.84
N TYR A 321 12.09 -11.34 0.23
CA TYR A 321 12.52 -11.03 1.59
C TYR A 321 13.56 -11.98 2.17
N SER A 322 13.52 -13.27 1.79
CA SER A 322 14.33 -14.33 2.41
C SER A 322 15.20 -15.09 1.42
N GLY A 323 15.12 -14.78 0.13
CA GLY A 323 15.86 -15.48 -0.91
C GLY A 323 17.27 -14.94 -1.13
N GLU A 324 18.08 -15.76 -1.79
CA GLU A 324 19.42 -15.43 -2.22
C GLU A 324 19.50 -15.26 -3.74
N TRP A 325 20.37 -14.37 -4.17
CA TRP A 325 20.70 -14.16 -5.56
C TRP A 325 22.18 -13.80 -5.73
N MET A 326 22.90 -14.58 -6.54
CA MET A 326 24.33 -14.38 -6.80
C MET A 326 25.20 -14.33 -5.52
N GLY A 327 24.93 -15.23 -4.57
CA GLY A 327 25.72 -15.38 -3.34
C GLY A 327 25.45 -14.30 -2.27
N ASP A 328 24.34 -13.61 -2.36
CA ASP A 328 23.92 -12.60 -1.37
C ASP A 328 22.40 -12.52 -1.32
N SER A 329 21.83 -11.85 -0.32
CA SER A 329 20.38 -11.70 -0.30
C SER A 329 19.87 -10.91 -1.51
N VAL A 330 18.64 -11.21 -1.96
CA VAL A 330 17.99 -10.47 -3.07
C VAL A 330 17.98 -8.97 -2.78
N ILE A 331 17.71 -8.58 -1.54
CA ILE A 331 17.65 -7.18 -1.11
C ILE A 331 19.02 -6.51 -1.16
N GLU A 332 20.07 -7.18 -0.69
CA GLU A 332 21.45 -6.66 -0.77
C GLU A 332 21.84 -6.40 -2.23
N ARG A 333 21.56 -7.36 -3.13
CA ARG A 333 21.85 -7.21 -4.55
C ARG A 333 20.99 -6.10 -5.18
N MET A 334 19.74 -5.98 -4.79
CA MET A 334 18.86 -4.91 -5.27
C MET A 334 19.43 -3.53 -4.93
N VAL A 335 19.82 -3.29 -3.67
CA VAL A 335 20.39 -2.02 -3.22
C VAL A 335 21.73 -1.76 -3.91
N GLN A 336 22.61 -2.77 -3.99
CA GLN A 336 23.89 -2.69 -4.67
C GLN A 336 23.75 -2.33 -6.16
N LEU A 337 22.87 -3.00 -6.89
CA LEU A 337 22.66 -2.76 -8.31
C LEU A 337 21.98 -1.41 -8.56
N THR A 338 21.09 -0.96 -7.68
CA THR A 338 20.51 0.39 -7.74
C THR A 338 21.59 1.47 -7.66
N ALA A 339 22.61 1.26 -6.82
CA ALA A 339 23.75 2.18 -6.73
C ALA A 339 24.63 2.16 -7.98
N ARG A 340 24.88 0.98 -8.55
CA ARG A 340 25.94 0.75 -9.56
C ARG A 340 25.47 0.74 -11.01
N SER A 341 24.18 0.45 -11.28
CA SER A 341 23.65 0.38 -12.64
C SER A 341 22.54 1.42 -12.86
N PRO A 342 22.73 2.38 -13.78
CA PRO A 342 21.69 3.30 -14.19
C PRO A 342 20.41 2.59 -14.66
N ARG A 343 20.55 1.50 -15.43
CA ARG A 343 19.41 0.72 -15.93
C ARG A 343 18.63 0.03 -14.81
N PHE A 344 19.32 -0.50 -13.80
CA PHE A 344 18.65 -1.08 -12.65
C PHE A 344 17.98 -0.01 -11.79
N ARG A 345 18.60 1.16 -11.68
CA ARG A 345 18.01 2.33 -11.02
C ARG A 345 16.74 2.81 -11.71
N ASP A 346 16.69 2.79 -13.03
CA ASP A 346 15.47 3.12 -13.80
C ASP A 346 14.36 2.10 -13.55
N LEU A 347 14.70 0.80 -13.43
CA LEU A 347 13.76 -0.22 -13.01
C LEU A 347 13.18 0.08 -11.61
N MET A 348 14.04 0.46 -10.66
CA MET A 348 13.60 0.84 -9.31
C MET A 348 12.71 2.09 -9.32
N ARG A 349 13.02 3.10 -10.14
CA ARG A 349 12.17 4.28 -10.34
C ARG A 349 10.77 3.92 -10.82
N ASP A 350 10.69 2.99 -11.77
CA ASP A 350 9.41 2.52 -12.31
C ASP A 350 8.62 1.69 -11.30
N LEU A 351 9.30 0.88 -10.45
CA LEU A 351 8.67 0.19 -9.33
C LEU A 351 8.08 1.18 -8.31
N PHE A 352 8.85 2.20 -7.91
CA PHE A 352 8.37 3.23 -6.98
C PHE A 352 7.27 4.12 -7.57
N ALA A 353 7.25 4.31 -8.88
CA ALA A 353 6.16 4.99 -9.57
C ALA A 353 4.89 4.11 -9.72
N GLY A 354 4.98 2.82 -9.43
CA GLY A 354 3.91 1.83 -9.59
C GLY A 354 3.63 1.45 -11.04
N VAL A 355 4.51 1.82 -11.99
CA VAL A 355 4.32 1.56 -13.43
C VAL A 355 5.00 0.27 -13.90
N GLN A 356 5.94 -0.28 -13.13
CA GLN A 356 6.53 -1.59 -13.40
C GLN A 356 5.63 -2.69 -12.84
N GLU A 357 5.04 -3.48 -13.72
CA GLU A 357 4.25 -4.64 -13.35
C GLU A 357 5.13 -5.86 -13.07
N TYR A 358 4.72 -6.72 -12.13
CA TYR A 358 5.39 -7.99 -11.82
C TYR A 358 5.32 -8.97 -13.00
N SER A 359 4.26 -8.91 -13.80
CA SER A 359 4.09 -9.71 -15.02
C SER A 359 5.23 -9.53 -16.01
N THR A 360 5.76 -8.33 -16.15
CA THR A 360 6.83 -7.99 -17.10
C THR A 360 8.21 -7.86 -16.44
N LEU A 361 8.29 -7.82 -15.10
CA LEU A 361 9.52 -7.61 -14.34
C LEU A 361 10.62 -8.62 -14.71
N ARG A 362 10.27 -9.91 -14.71
CA ARG A 362 11.22 -10.98 -15.04
C ARG A 362 11.80 -10.83 -16.44
N SER A 363 10.97 -10.59 -17.45
CA SER A 363 11.42 -10.42 -18.84
C SER A 363 12.28 -9.18 -19.03
N ARG A 364 11.96 -8.08 -18.32
CA ARG A 364 12.76 -6.85 -18.31
C ARG A 364 14.13 -7.07 -17.67
N LEU A 365 14.18 -7.75 -16.53
CA LEU A 365 15.43 -8.12 -15.86
C LEU A 365 16.32 -8.97 -16.77
N TYR A 366 15.79 -10.07 -17.36
CA TYR A 366 16.59 -10.94 -18.23
C TYR A 366 17.15 -10.22 -19.45
N ARG A 367 16.36 -9.40 -20.13
CA ARG A 367 16.81 -8.60 -21.28
C ARG A 367 17.87 -7.57 -20.92
N SER A 368 17.81 -7.03 -19.70
CA SER A 368 18.71 -5.98 -19.23
C SER A 368 19.95 -6.52 -18.52
N LEU A 369 19.95 -7.78 -18.09
CA LEU A 369 20.97 -8.38 -17.22
C LEU A 369 22.41 -8.21 -17.74
N PRO A 370 22.74 -8.47 -19.04
CA PRO A 370 24.10 -8.28 -19.53
C PRO A 370 24.60 -6.83 -19.39
N LYS A 371 23.71 -5.88 -19.66
CA LYS A 371 24.03 -4.45 -19.57
C LYS A 371 24.14 -3.99 -18.12
N ILE A 372 23.26 -4.47 -17.24
CA ILE A 372 23.31 -4.20 -15.78
C ILE A 372 24.64 -4.73 -15.21
N ALA A 373 25.05 -5.94 -15.60
CA ALA A 373 26.31 -6.54 -15.13
C ALA A 373 27.53 -5.73 -15.61
N ALA A 374 27.54 -5.30 -16.88
CA ALA A 374 28.61 -4.46 -17.43
C ALA A 374 28.70 -3.11 -16.69
N GLU A 375 27.56 -2.41 -16.49
CA GLU A 375 27.50 -1.15 -15.76
C GLU A 375 27.99 -1.31 -14.30
N ALA A 376 27.56 -2.37 -13.62
CA ALA A 376 27.99 -2.66 -12.25
C ALA A 376 29.50 -2.92 -12.17
N LEU A 377 30.07 -3.68 -13.12
CA LEU A 377 31.49 -3.94 -13.20
C LEU A 377 32.31 -2.67 -13.43
N VAL A 378 31.92 -1.85 -14.43
CA VAL A 378 32.60 -0.56 -14.70
C VAL A 378 32.56 0.35 -13.48
N SER A 379 31.40 0.46 -12.81
CA SER A 379 31.25 1.25 -11.57
C SER A 379 32.19 0.76 -10.47
N THR A 380 32.34 -0.56 -10.32
CA THR A 380 33.22 -1.15 -9.31
C THR A 380 34.70 -0.85 -9.60
N LEU A 381 35.13 -1.01 -10.86
CA LEU A 381 36.51 -0.73 -11.26
C LEU A 381 36.87 0.75 -11.10
N TRP A 382 35.93 1.64 -11.43
CA TRP A 382 36.14 3.08 -11.28
C TRP A 382 36.25 3.52 -9.81
N GLN A 383 35.48 2.92 -8.91
CA GLN A 383 35.57 3.15 -7.46
C GLN A 383 36.89 2.62 -6.91
N ALA A 384 37.33 1.43 -7.32
CA ALA A 384 38.60 0.84 -6.91
C ALA A 384 39.80 1.70 -7.37
N GLY A 385 39.75 2.26 -8.60
CA GLY A 385 40.79 3.17 -9.10
C GLY A 385 40.88 4.49 -8.33
N LYS A 386 39.76 4.98 -7.76
CA LYS A 386 39.77 6.20 -6.91
C LYS A 386 40.29 5.94 -5.47
N SER A 387 40.22 4.72 -5.02
CA SER A 387 40.66 4.32 -3.67
C SER A 387 42.13 3.89 -3.62
N ALA A 388 42.83 3.77 -4.75
CA ALA A 388 44.25 3.50 -4.80
C ALA A 388 45.02 4.74 -4.29
N PRO A 389 45.91 4.61 -3.28
CA PRO A 389 46.68 5.73 -2.76
C PRO A 389 47.51 6.32 -3.91
N GLY A 390 47.34 7.59 -4.17
CA GLY A 390 48.07 8.32 -5.18
C GLY A 390 49.56 8.23 -4.92
N SER A 391 50.33 7.77 -5.90
CA SER A 391 51.76 7.95 -5.97
C SER A 391 52.07 9.41 -5.77
N SER A 392 52.70 9.79 -4.65
CA SER A 392 53.29 11.10 -4.46
C SER A 392 54.25 11.40 -5.61
N PRO A 393 54.21 12.59 -6.21
CA PRO A 393 55.27 13.00 -7.15
C PRO A 393 56.60 13.05 -6.35
N LEU A 394 57.58 12.25 -6.80
CA LEU A 394 58.95 12.39 -6.37
C LEU A 394 59.39 13.82 -6.56
N ALA A 395 59.66 14.51 -5.47
CA ALA A 395 60.42 15.76 -5.48
C ALA A 395 61.82 15.45 -5.98
N ILE A 396 62.12 15.86 -7.20
CA ILE A 396 63.47 15.97 -7.70
C ILE A 396 64.00 17.30 -7.19
N GLY A 397 65.01 17.21 -6.28
CA GLY A 397 65.81 18.33 -5.77
C GLY A 397 66.79 18.91 -6.79
#